data_f272bcaec6830871348ff5027a5ffdff
#
_entry.id   f272bcaec6830871348ff5027a5ffdff
#
_cell.length_a   1.000
_cell.length_b   1.000
_cell.length_c   1.000
_cell.angle_alpha   90.00
_cell.angle_beta   90.00
_cell.angle_gamma   90.00
#
_symmetry.space_group_name_H-M   'P 1'
#
loop_
_entity.id
_entity.type
_entity.pdbx_description
1 polymer ?
#
loop_
_entity_poly.entity_id
_entity_poly.type
_entity_poly.pdbx_seq_one_letter_code
_entity_poly.pdbx_strand_id
1 'polypeptide(L)'
;MSLFSAVEMAPRDPILGLNEAFNADTRTSKVNLGVGVYCNEEGRIPLLRAVVEAETIRVAQHASRGYLPIDGIAAYDQAVQKLLFGAESPLLAAGRVITTQAVGGTGALKIGADFLKQLQPGAVVAISDPSWENHRALFETAGFPVQNYRYYDAASHDVNRAGMLEDLNALPAGSIVVLHACCHNPTGVDLTPADWQNVLDVVKAKGLIPFLDMAYQGFGDGIDEDAAAVRLFAESGLSFFVSSSFSKSFSLYGERVGALSIITESREESARVLSQVKRVIRTNYS
;
A
#
# COMPACT_ATOMS: atom_id res chain seq x y z
N MET A 1 -34.07 -8.38 -24.98
CA MET A 1 -32.64 -8.67 -24.80
C MET A 1 -32.32 -8.56 -23.31
N SER A 2 -31.47 -9.45 -22.76
CA SER A 2 -31.04 -9.38 -21.36
C SER A 2 -30.18 -8.12 -21.15
N LEU A 3 -30.32 -7.47 -19.97
CA LEU A 3 -29.45 -6.37 -19.53
C LEU A 3 -27.96 -6.74 -19.58
N PHE A 4 -27.66 -8.01 -19.38
CA PHE A 4 -26.28 -8.52 -19.27
C PHE A 4 -25.77 -9.14 -20.58
N SER A 5 -26.52 -9.05 -21.70
CA SER A 5 -26.12 -9.69 -22.98
C SER A 5 -24.82 -9.15 -23.57
N ALA A 6 -24.41 -7.94 -23.19
CA ALA A 6 -23.15 -7.32 -23.61
C ALA A 6 -21.99 -7.51 -22.63
N VAL A 7 -22.22 -8.22 -21.53
CA VAL A 7 -21.15 -8.48 -20.53
C VAL A 7 -20.27 -9.62 -21.03
N GLU A 8 -19.02 -9.30 -21.31
CA GLU A 8 -18.02 -10.28 -21.69
C GLU A 8 -17.45 -10.99 -20.45
N MET A 9 -17.01 -12.24 -20.63
CA MET A 9 -16.33 -12.98 -19.57
C MET A 9 -14.96 -12.33 -19.31
N ALA A 10 -14.72 -11.87 -18.10
CA ALA A 10 -13.40 -11.37 -17.72
C ALA A 10 -12.35 -12.49 -17.77
N PRO A 11 -11.10 -12.19 -18.10
CA PRO A 11 -10.02 -13.15 -17.98
C PRO A 11 -9.88 -13.62 -16.53
N ARG A 12 -9.40 -14.84 -16.33
CA ARG A 12 -9.11 -15.34 -14.98
C ARG A 12 -8.03 -14.48 -14.34
N ASP A 13 -8.17 -14.25 -13.04
CA ASP A 13 -7.11 -13.60 -12.25
C ASP A 13 -5.79 -14.37 -12.44
N PRO A 14 -4.68 -13.70 -12.80
CA PRO A 14 -3.43 -14.37 -13.14
C PRO A 14 -2.79 -15.10 -11.94
N ILE A 15 -3.06 -14.66 -10.70
CA ILE A 15 -2.50 -15.25 -9.48
C ILE A 15 -3.46 -16.28 -8.87
N LEU A 16 -4.71 -15.90 -8.64
CA LEU A 16 -5.70 -16.81 -8.05
C LEU A 16 -6.05 -17.97 -8.98
N GLY A 17 -6.05 -17.74 -10.31
CA GLY A 17 -6.22 -18.79 -11.30
C GLY A 17 -5.12 -19.86 -11.28
N LEU A 18 -3.88 -19.51 -10.90
CA LEU A 18 -2.80 -20.48 -10.69
C LEU A 18 -3.08 -21.40 -9.50
N ASN A 19 -3.65 -20.86 -8.43
CA ASN A 19 -4.00 -21.66 -7.25
C ASN A 19 -5.12 -22.68 -7.57
N GLU A 20 -6.11 -22.30 -8.38
CA GLU A 20 -7.13 -23.21 -8.88
C GLU A 20 -6.51 -24.32 -9.74
N ALA A 21 -5.59 -23.96 -10.65
CA ALA A 21 -4.89 -24.93 -11.50
C ALA A 21 -4.01 -25.87 -10.67
N PHE A 22 -3.30 -25.35 -9.67
CA PHE A 22 -2.51 -26.15 -8.75
C PHE A 22 -3.38 -27.16 -8.00
N ASN A 23 -4.54 -26.75 -7.48
CA ASN A 23 -5.45 -27.64 -6.76
C ASN A 23 -6.06 -28.73 -7.65
N ALA A 24 -6.31 -28.40 -8.93
CA ALA A 24 -6.83 -29.35 -9.91
C ALA A 24 -5.77 -30.35 -10.43
N ASP A 25 -4.48 -30.02 -10.30
CA ASP A 25 -3.38 -30.90 -10.69
C ASP A 25 -3.28 -32.11 -9.74
N THR A 26 -3.33 -33.32 -10.31
CA THR A 26 -3.29 -34.58 -9.53
C THR A 26 -1.88 -35.09 -9.24
N ARG A 27 -0.84 -34.46 -9.78
CA ARG A 27 0.56 -34.86 -9.53
C ARG A 27 0.93 -34.68 -8.06
N THR A 28 1.66 -35.62 -7.50
CA THR A 28 2.12 -35.57 -6.09
C THR A 28 3.36 -34.70 -5.92
N SER A 29 4.20 -34.58 -6.95
CA SER A 29 5.42 -33.78 -6.97
C SER A 29 5.14 -32.39 -7.53
N LYS A 30 4.41 -31.56 -6.76
CA LYS A 30 4.09 -30.18 -7.13
C LYS A 30 4.32 -29.23 -5.96
N VAL A 31 4.73 -28.01 -6.29
CA VAL A 31 4.93 -26.92 -5.32
C VAL A 31 4.07 -25.74 -5.75
N ASN A 32 3.31 -25.17 -4.80
CA ASN A 32 2.51 -23.99 -5.06
C ASN A 32 3.37 -22.72 -4.89
N LEU A 33 3.61 -22.01 -6.00
CA LEU A 33 4.30 -20.74 -6.04
C LEU A 33 3.37 -19.59 -6.49
N GLY A 34 2.06 -19.83 -6.51
CA GLY A 34 1.07 -18.88 -7.03
C GLY A 34 0.82 -17.69 -6.11
N VAL A 35 0.61 -17.94 -4.82
CA VAL A 35 0.32 -16.88 -3.84
C VAL A 35 1.46 -16.78 -2.85
N GLY A 36 2.04 -15.58 -2.73
CA GLY A 36 3.10 -15.29 -1.76
C GLY A 36 2.55 -15.18 -0.34
N VAL A 37 2.54 -16.29 0.39
CA VAL A 37 2.25 -16.35 1.82
C VAL A 37 3.43 -16.98 2.55
N TYR A 38 3.74 -16.48 3.74
CA TYR A 38 4.74 -17.11 4.58
C TYR A 38 4.19 -18.42 5.14
N CYS A 39 4.92 -19.51 4.89
CA CYS A 39 4.64 -20.82 5.47
C CYS A 39 5.82 -21.28 6.32
N ASN A 40 5.51 -21.95 7.43
CA ASN A 40 6.51 -22.64 8.25
C ASN A 40 6.99 -23.94 7.58
N GLU A 41 7.87 -24.70 8.24
CA GLU A 41 8.44 -25.94 7.71
C GLU A 41 7.37 -27.02 7.43
N GLU A 42 6.24 -26.97 8.16
CA GLU A 42 5.09 -27.87 7.96
C GLU A 42 4.13 -27.39 6.84
N GLY A 43 4.49 -26.32 6.11
CA GLY A 43 3.68 -25.74 5.02
C GLY A 43 2.41 -25.03 5.51
N ARG A 44 2.36 -24.59 6.77
CA ARG A 44 1.23 -23.89 7.36
C ARG A 44 1.56 -22.42 7.57
N ILE A 45 0.56 -21.55 7.41
CA ILE A 45 0.67 -20.14 7.80
C ILE A 45 0.69 -20.09 9.33
N PRO A 46 1.78 -19.60 9.96
CA PRO A 46 1.86 -19.55 11.42
C PRO A 46 0.95 -18.46 11.98
N LEU A 47 0.33 -18.72 13.11
CA LEU A 47 -0.34 -17.69 13.90
C LEU A 47 0.68 -17.04 14.84
N LEU A 48 0.77 -15.72 14.81
CA LEU A 48 1.63 -14.98 15.74
C LEU A 48 1.03 -15.04 17.16
N ARG A 49 1.89 -15.26 18.15
CA ARG A 49 1.45 -15.30 19.57
C ARG A 49 0.71 -14.04 19.99
N ALA A 50 1.21 -12.86 19.55
CA ALA A 50 0.57 -11.59 19.84
C ALA A 50 -0.86 -11.49 19.29
N VAL A 51 -1.11 -12.07 18.10
CA VAL A 51 -2.45 -12.10 17.49
C VAL A 51 -3.37 -13.01 18.30
N VAL A 52 -2.93 -14.23 18.61
CA VAL A 52 -3.70 -15.20 19.41
C VAL A 52 -4.04 -14.63 20.79
N GLU A 53 -3.11 -13.96 21.44
CA GLU A 53 -3.33 -13.33 22.74
C GLU A 53 -4.32 -12.18 22.64
N ALA A 54 -4.19 -11.31 21.64
CA ALA A 54 -5.13 -10.21 21.41
C ALA A 54 -6.56 -10.71 21.13
N GLU A 55 -6.71 -11.75 20.32
CA GLU A 55 -8.02 -12.41 20.07
C GLU A 55 -8.63 -12.98 21.35
N THR A 56 -7.82 -13.66 22.14
CA THR A 56 -8.25 -14.24 23.42
C THR A 56 -8.75 -13.17 24.39
N ILE A 57 -7.99 -12.07 24.54
CA ILE A 57 -8.39 -10.91 25.35
C ILE A 57 -9.71 -10.33 24.83
N ARG A 58 -9.81 -10.13 23.52
CA ARG A 58 -10.99 -9.52 22.90
C ARG A 58 -12.25 -10.39 23.07
N VAL A 59 -12.12 -11.71 22.95
CA VAL A 59 -13.23 -12.65 23.19
C VAL A 59 -13.67 -12.57 24.65
N ALA A 60 -12.72 -12.59 25.58
CA ALA A 60 -13.01 -12.54 27.03
C ALA A 60 -13.70 -11.22 27.48
N GLN A 61 -13.47 -10.13 26.78
CA GLN A 61 -14.09 -8.83 27.08
C GLN A 61 -15.60 -8.77 26.78
N HIS A 62 -16.13 -9.67 25.95
CA HIS A 62 -17.54 -9.67 25.50
C HIS A 62 -18.03 -8.28 25.03
N ALA A 63 -17.13 -7.48 24.43
CA ALA A 63 -17.42 -6.12 24.02
C ALA A 63 -18.49 -6.07 22.93
N SER A 64 -19.30 -5.02 22.94
CA SER A 64 -20.30 -4.77 21.91
C SER A 64 -19.67 -4.63 20.51
N ARG A 65 -20.46 -4.90 19.47
CA ARG A 65 -20.06 -4.82 18.06
C ARG A 65 -20.74 -3.65 17.37
N GLY A 66 -20.80 -2.49 18.03
CA GLY A 66 -21.36 -1.26 17.44
C GLY A 66 -20.53 -0.79 16.23
N TYR A 67 -21.14 0.13 15.43
CA TYR A 67 -20.40 0.78 14.35
C TYR A 67 -19.17 1.51 14.88
N LEU A 68 -18.07 1.40 14.16
CA LEU A 68 -16.85 2.20 14.41
C LEU A 68 -17.03 3.62 13.87
N PRO A 69 -16.23 4.58 14.34
CA PRO A 69 -16.04 5.84 13.62
C PRO A 69 -15.65 5.59 12.16
N ILE A 70 -16.00 6.51 11.26
CA ILE A 70 -15.74 6.35 9.81
C ILE A 70 -14.24 6.18 9.51
N ASP A 71 -13.39 6.85 10.27
CA ASP A 71 -11.92 6.76 10.19
C ASP A 71 -11.35 5.51 10.87
N GLY A 72 -12.14 4.78 11.64
CA GLY A 72 -11.71 3.55 12.31
C GLY A 72 -11.44 3.72 13.81
N ILE A 73 -10.63 2.84 14.37
CA ILE A 73 -10.28 2.79 15.79
C ILE A 73 -9.10 3.73 16.03
N ALA A 74 -9.29 4.80 16.78
CA ALA A 74 -8.25 5.82 17.04
C ALA A 74 -6.94 5.25 17.62
N ALA A 75 -7.03 4.25 18.50
CA ALA A 75 -5.84 3.58 19.04
C ALA A 75 -5.07 2.80 17.97
N TYR A 76 -5.77 2.20 17.00
CA TYR A 76 -5.17 1.54 15.85
C TYR A 76 -4.47 2.55 14.94
N ASP A 77 -5.15 3.64 14.60
CA ASP A 77 -4.58 4.69 13.73
C ASP A 77 -3.31 5.28 14.34
N GLN A 78 -3.31 5.54 15.67
CA GLN A 78 -2.13 6.01 16.39
C GLN A 78 -1.00 4.97 16.42
N ALA A 79 -1.30 3.68 16.54
CA ALA A 79 -0.29 2.62 16.50
C ALA A 79 0.36 2.55 15.11
N VAL A 80 -0.43 2.64 14.04
CA VAL A 80 0.08 2.70 12.66
C VAL A 80 0.98 3.92 12.46
N GLN A 81 0.56 5.09 12.93
CA GLN A 81 1.37 6.31 12.84
C GLN A 81 2.73 6.15 13.53
N LYS A 82 2.75 5.59 14.73
CA LYS A 82 4.01 5.35 15.46
C LYS A 82 4.90 4.34 14.76
N LEU A 83 4.32 3.30 14.16
CA LEU A 83 5.05 2.29 13.43
C LEU A 83 5.73 2.87 12.18
N LEU A 84 5.03 3.69 11.41
CA LEU A 84 5.54 4.30 10.18
C LEU A 84 6.54 5.44 10.44
N PHE A 85 6.18 6.36 11.32
CA PHE A 85 6.89 7.63 11.49
C PHE A 85 7.81 7.68 12.71
N GLY A 86 7.73 6.68 13.60
CA GLY A 86 8.39 6.69 14.90
C GLY A 86 7.54 7.40 15.97
N ALA A 87 7.61 6.91 17.21
CA ALA A 87 6.79 7.42 18.31
C ALA A 87 7.05 8.92 18.64
N GLU A 88 8.29 9.36 18.42
CA GLU A 88 8.75 10.72 18.72
C GLU A 88 8.73 11.66 17.49
N SER A 89 8.07 11.24 16.41
CA SER A 89 8.02 12.03 15.18
C SER A 89 7.40 13.41 15.40
N PRO A 90 8.07 14.50 14.99
CA PRO A 90 7.54 15.84 15.12
C PRO A 90 6.25 16.06 14.27
N LEU A 91 6.04 15.27 13.23
CA LEU A 91 4.82 15.33 12.42
C LEU A 91 3.59 14.88 13.23
N LEU A 92 3.75 13.86 14.09
CA LEU A 92 2.68 13.37 14.96
C LEU A 92 2.35 14.42 16.03
N ALA A 93 3.36 14.99 16.66
CA ALA A 93 3.18 16.06 17.66
C ALA A 93 2.51 17.30 17.04
N ALA A 94 2.85 17.65 15.80
CA ALA A 94 2.26 18.76 15.07
C ALA A 94 0.84 18.48 14.55
N GLY A 95 0.37 17.22 14.59
CA GLY A 95 -0.94 16.80 14.05
C GLY A 95 -1.02 16.89 12.54
N ARG A 96 0.10 16.67 11.84
CA ARG A 96 0.22 16.74 10.37
C ARG A 96 0.00 15.40 9.69
N VAL A 97 -0.26 14.35 10.42
CA VAL A 97 -0.53 13.00 9.89
C VAL A 97 -1.96 12.63 10.23
N ILE A 98 -2.74 12.29 9.23
CA ILE A 98 -4.01 11.60 9.39
C ILE A 98 -3.83 10.13 9.01
N THR A 99 -4.47 9.25 9.75
CA THR A 99 -4.51 7.83 9.43
C THR A 99 -5.94 7.35 9.56
N THR A 100 -6.34 6.48 8.66
CA THR A 100 -7.65 5.85 8.65
C THR A 100 -7.52 4.35 8.48
N GLN A 101 -8.27 3.59 9.25
CA GLN A 101 -8.37 2.14 9.10
C GLN A 101 -8.92 1.80 7.72
N ALA A 102 -8.37 0.78 7.06
CA ALA A 102 -8.77 0.37 5.72
C ALA A 102 -8.90 -1.16 5.60
N VAL A 103 -9.62 -1.61 4.58
CA VAL A 103 -9.84 -3.03 4.27
C VAL A 103 -8.58 -3.58 3.58
N GLY A 104 -7.54 -3.84 4.37
CA GLY A 104 -6.20 -4.20 3.91
C GLY A 104 -5.49 -3.05 3.18
N GLY A 105 -4.28 -3.31 2.69
CA GLY A 105 -3.54 -2.36 1.86
C GLY A 105 -4.28 -2.00 0.57
N THR A 106 -4.98 -2.95 -0.05
CA THR A 106 -5.81 -2.70 -1.23
C THR A 106 -6.88 -1.64 -0.97
N GLY A 107 -7.59 -1.73 0.18
CA GLY A 107 -8.57 -0.74 0.57
C GLY A 107 -7.93 0.64 0.83
N ALA A 108 -6.74 0.67 1.43
CA ALA A 108 -5.99 1.91 1.64
C ALA A 108 -5.61 2.59 0.31
N LEU A 109 -5.06 1.82 -0.63
CA LEU A 109 -4.74 2.30 -1.98
C LEU A 109 -6.00 2.82 -2.69
N LYS A 110 -7.11 2.08 -2.60
CA LYS A 110 -8.37 2.47 -3.27
C LYS A 110 -8.93 3.78 -2.73
N ILE A 111 -9.00 3.94 -1.40
CA ILE A 111 -9.44 5.19 -0.77
C ILE A 111 -8.53 6.36 -1.16
N GLY A 112 -7.22 6.14 -1.14
CA GLY A 112 -6.25 7.15 -1.57
C GLY A 112 -6.42 7.53 -3.04
N ALA A 113 -6.60 6.55 -3.93
CA ALA A 113 -6.82 6.77 -5.36
C ALA A 113 -8.12 7.55 -5.63
N ASP A 114 -9.23 7.16 -5.01
CA ASP A 114 -10.52 7.84 -5.17
C ASP A 114 -10.47 9.27 -4.64
N PHE A 115 -9.78 9.50 -3.53
CA PHE A 115 -9.57 10.85 -3.00
C PHE A 115 -8.67 11.69 -3.92
N LEU A 116 -7.56 11.13 -4.38
CA LEU A 116 -6.65 11.79 -5.34
C LEU A 116 -7.37 12.14 -6.64
N LYS A 117 -8.29 11.29 -7.11
CA LYS A 117 -9.08 11.58 -8.33
C LYS A 117 -9.95 12.82 -8.19
N GLN A 118 -10.45 13.10 -6.98
CA GLN A 118 -11.20 14.34 -6.72
C GLN A 118 -10.30 15.58 -6.71
N LEU A 119 -9.04 15.43 -6.22
CA LEU A 119 -8.09 16.54 -6.12
C LEU A 119 -7.36 16.83 -7.43
N GLN A 120 -7.01 15.78 -8.16
CA GLN A 120 -6.16 15.80 -9.36
C GLN A 120 -6.80 14.99 -10.50
N PRO A 121 -7.96 15.40 -11.02
CA PRO A 121 -8.72 14.60 -11.98
C PRO A 121 -7.98 14.33 -13.30
N GLY A 122 -7.02 15.20 -13.65
CA GLY A 122 -6.20 15.09 -14.86
C GLY A 122 -4.84 14.44 -14.67
N ALA A 123 -4.49 13.99 -13.44
CA ALA A 123 -3.19 13.40 -13.19
C ALA A 123 -2.99 12.08 -13.93
N VAL A 124 -1.73 11.78 -14.23
CA VAL A 124 -1.27 10.45 -14.66
C VAL A 124 -0.72 9.73 -13.44
N VAL A 125 -0.92 8.41 -13.37
CA VAL A 125 -0.31 7.57 -12.35
C VAL A 125 0.85 6.79 -12.98
N ALA A 126 2.02 6.86 -12.36
CA ALA A 126 3.19 6.10 -12.76
C ALA A 126 3.44 4.97 -11.73
N ILE A 127 3.59 3.75 -12.23
CA ILE A 127 3.90 2.54 -11.44
C ILE A 127 5.21 1.94 -11.94
N SER A 128 5.92 1.17 -11.11
CA SER A 128 7.14 0.48 -11.50
C SER A 128 6.91 -0.57 -12.60
N ASP A 129 7.93 -0.85 -13.37
CA ASP A 129 7.95 -1.97 -14.33
C ASP A 129 9.05 -2.98 -13.96
N PRO A 130 8.66 -4.19 -13.52
CA PRO A 130 7.31 -4.65 -13.19
C PRO A 130 6.76 -4.04 -11.89
N SER A 131 5.47 -4.22 -11.64
CA SER A 131 4.80 -3.83 -10.40
C SER A 131 3.85 -4.93 -9.93
N TRP A 132 3.33 -4.83 -8.72
CA TRP A 132 2.18 -5.62 -8.32
C TRP A 132 1.00 -5.29 -9.25
N GLU A 133 0.47 -6.32 -9.93
CA GLU A 133 -0.50 -6.12 -11.02
C GLU A 133 -1.74 -5.34 -10.62
N ASN A 134 -2.12 -5.45 -9.34
CA ASN A 134 -3.31 -4.76 -8.85
C ASN A 134 -3.12 -3.24 -8.73
N HIS A 135 -1.89 -2.72 -8.71
CA HIS A 135 -1.67 -1.27 -8.77
C HIS A 135 -2.31 -0.67 -10.03
N ARG A 136 -2.04 -1.25 -11.20
CA ARG A 136 -2.64 -0.78 -12.45
C ARG A 136 -4.16 -0.84 -12.42
N ALA A 137 -4.72 -2.01 -12.10
CA ALA A 137 -6.17 -2.22 -12.10
C ALA A 137 -6.89 -1.26 -11.14
N LEU A 138 -6.29 -1.00 -9.98
CA LEU A 138 -6.87 -0.14 -8.94
C LEU A 138 -6.92 1.33 -9.38
N PHE A 139 -5.81 1.86 -9.89
CA PHE A 139 -5.77 3.27 -10.33
C PHE A 139 -6.55 3.49 -11.64
N GLU A 140 -6.54 2.54 -12.59
CA GLU A 140 -7.39 2.61 -13.77
C GLU A 140 -8.89 2.57 -13.40
N THR A 141 -9.28 1.72 -12.44
CA THR A 141 -10.66 1.68 -11.93
C THR A 141 -11.04 2.97 -11.20
N ALA A 142 -10.11 3.66 -10.59
CA ALA A 142 -10.32 5.00 -10.04
C ALA A 142 -10.41 6.09 -11.13
N GLY A 143 -10.16 5.75 -12.40
CA GLY A 143 -10.30 6.62 -13.56
C GLY A 143 -9.02 7.37 -13.94
N PHE A 144 -7.85 6.91 -13.50
CA PHE A 144 -6.57 7.48 -13.92
C PHE A 144 -5.99 6.77 -15.14
N PRO A 145 -5.36 7.48 -16.07
CA PRO A 145 -4.41 6.87 -16.99
C PRO A 145 -3.18 6.40 -16.21
N VAL A 146 -2.76 5.15 -16.45
CA VAL A 146 -1.62 4.54 -15.75
C VAL A 146 -0.52 4.21 -16.76
N GLN A 147 0.70 4.64 -16.46
CA GLN A 147 1.89 4.33 -17.23
C GLN A 147 2.97 3.70 -16.34
N ASN A 148 3.96 3.06 -16.97
CA ASN A 148 5.09 2.48 -16.25
C ASN A 148 6.28 3.45 -16.22
N TYR A 149 7.11 3.33 -15.17
CA TYR A 149 8.49 3.79 -15.14
C TYR A 149 9.42 2.59 -15.00
N ARG A 150 10.58 2.65 -15.65
CA ARG A 150 11.61 1.59 -15.56
C ARG A 150 12.06 1.41 -14.12
N TYR A 151 12.06 0.20 -13.63
CA TYR A 151 12.49 -0.12 -12.28
C TYR A 151 13.52 -1.24 -12.24
N TYR A 152 13.26 -2.36 -12.89
CA TYR A 152 14.09 -3.56 -12.82
C TYR A 152 14.90 -3.74 -14.11
N ASP A 153 16.18 -4.08 -13.94
CA ASP A 153 17.05 -4.50 -15.04
C ASP A 153 17.31 -6.02 -14.94
N ALA A 154 16.72 -6.78 -15.87
CA ALA A 154 16.85 -8.23 -15.92
C ALA A 154 18.28 -8.71 -16.25
N ALA A 155 19.12 -7.87 -16.82
CA ALA A 155 20.50 -8.25 -17.16
C ALA A 155 21.43 -8.20 -15.94
N SER A 156 21.27 -7.19 -15.10
CA SER A 156 22.03 -7.04 -13.86
C SER A 156 21.35 -7.66 -12.63
N HIS A 157 20.07 -8.04 -12.75
CA HIS A 157 19.21 -8.44 -11.63
C HIS A 157 19.14 -7.39 -10.51
N ASP A 158 19.15 -6.12 -10.88
CA ASP A 158 19.18 -4.97 -9.96
C ASP A 158 18.21 -3.89 -10.43
N VAL A 159 18.12 -2.77 -9.68
CA VAL A 159 17.34 -1.59 -10.05
C VAL A 159 17.96 -0.88 -11.26
N ASN A 160 17.16 -0.56 -12.25
CA ASN A 160 17.52 0.34 -13.35
C ASN A 160 17.46 1.81 -12.88
N ARG A 161 18.40 2.22 -12.06
CA ARG A 161 18.43 3.54 -11.40
C ARG A 161 18.36 4.69 -12.39
N ALA A 162 19.17 4.60 -13.43
CA ALA A 162 19.22 5.66 -14.46
C ALA A 162 17.90 5.78 -15.23
N GLY A 163 17.34 4.64 -15.65
CA GLY A 163 16.07 4.58 -16.34
C GLY A 163 14.91 5.06 -15.48
N MET A 164 14.88 4.67 -14.20
CA MET A 164 13.87 5.11 -13.25
C MET A 164 13.88 6.64 -13.11
N LEU A 165 15.03 7.22 -12.84
CA LEU A 165 15.14 8.68 -12.65
C LEU A 165 14.83 9.46 -13.93
N GLU A 166 15.23 8.95 -15.11
CA GLU A 166 14.88 9.54 -16.41
C GLU A 166 13.37 9.55 -16.61
N ASP A 167 12.69 8.41 -16.39
CA ASP A 167 11.24 8.30 -16.56
C ASP A 167 10.49 9.18 -15.58
N LEU A 168 10.89 9.22 -14.30
CA LEU A 168 10.29 10.08 -13.28
C LEU A 168 10.47 11.58 -13.64
N ASN A 169 11.64 11.97 -14.17
CA ASN A 169 11.89 13.33 -14.65
C ASN A 169 11.05 13.70 -15.88
N ALA A 170 10.62 12.74 -16.68
CA ALA A 170 9.78 12.97 -17.85
C ALA A 170 8.29 13.17 -17.49
N LEU A 171 7.87 12.81 -16.27
CA LEU A 171 6.48 12.95 -15.85
C LEU A 171 6.03 14.42 -15.81
N PRO A 172 4.79 14.70 -16.18
CA PRO A 172 4.17 16.01 -15.92
C PRO A 172 4.09 16.31 -14.41
N ALA A 173 4.21 17.57 -14.02
CA ALA A 173 3.99 17.99 -12.65
C ALA A 173 2.57 17.61 -12.19
N GLY A 174 2.44 17.21 -10.93
CA GLY A 174 1.19 16.71 -10.37
C GLY A 174 0.87 15.26 -10.71
N SER A 175 1.74 14.54 -11.45
CA SER A 175 1.61 13.10 -11.64
C SER A 175 1.79 12.36 -10.30
N ILE A 176 1.03 11.29 -10.12
CA ILE A 176 1.10 10.42 -8.94
C ILE A 176 2.14 9.33 -9.21
N VAL A 177 3.07 9.14 -8.29
CA VAL A 177 4.09 8.08 -8.40
C VAL A 177 3.87 7.06 -7.29
N VAL A 178 3.55 5.83 -7.67
CA VAL A 178 3.41 4.70 -6.73
C VAL A 178 4.77 4.07 -6.52
N LEU A 179 5.22 4.01 -5.27
CA LEU A 179 6.53 3.54 -4.86
C LEU A 179 6.37 2.45 -3.81
N HIS A 180 6.94 1.26 -4.03
CA HIS A 180 7.05 0.25 -2.97
C HIS A 180 8.07 0.74 -1.94
N ALA A 181 7.64 0.91 -0.69
CA ALA A 181 8.51 1.48 0.35
C ALA A 181 9.62 0.52 0.80
N CYS A 182 9.37 -0.78 0.74
CA CYS A 182 10.32 -1.87 0.96
C CYS A 182 9.81 -3.15 0.30
N CYS A 183 10.68 -4.13 0.13
CA CYS A 183 10.38 -5.47 -0.40
C CYS A 183 9.57 -5.40 -1.71
N HIS A 184 10.17 -4.80 -2.73
CA HIS A 184 9.51 -4.52 -4.01
C HIS A 184 8.87 -5.78 -4.62
N ASN A 185 7.58 -5.73 -4.86
CA ASN A 185 6.81 -6.81 -5.47
C ASN A 185 6.61 -6.55 -6.98
N PRO A 186 7.08 -7.43 -7.91
CA PRO A 186 7.48 -8.81 -7.65
C PRO A 186 9.00 -9.07 -7.60
N THR A 187 9.86 -8.07 -7.72
CA THR A 187 11.29 -8.29 -8.00
C THR A 187 12.10 -8.69 -6.77
N GLY A 188 11.70 -8.27 -5.57
CA GLY A 188 12.49 -8.43 -4.35
C GLY A 188 13.78 -7.60 -4.34
N VAL A 189 13.90 -6.61 -5.26
CA VAL A 189 15.07 -5.74 -5.36
C VAL A 189 14.67 -4.33 -4.93
N ASP A 190 15.33 -3.80 -3.91
CA ASP A 190 14.95 -2.54 -3.28
C ASP A 190 15.95 -1.41 -3.59
N LEU A 191 15.47 -0.18 -3.46
CA LEU A 191 16.28 1.03 -3.55
C LEU A 191 17.18 1.16 -2.32
N THR A 192 18.43 1.54 -2.54
CA THR A 192 19.34 1.93 -1.46
C THR A 192 18.93 3.27 -0.84
N PRO A 193 19.43 3.65 0.35
CA PRO A 193 19.18 4.97 0.92
C PRO A 193 19.59 6.13 -0.02
N ALA A 194 20.67 5.96 -0.79
CA ALA A 194 21.11 6.95 -1.77
C ALA A 194 20.13 7.04 -2.96
N ASP A 195 19.60 5.90 -3.42
CA ASP A 195 18.59 5.87 -4.47
C ASP A 195 17.29 6.58 -4.02
N TRP A 196 16.87 6.33 -2.77
CA TRP A 196 15.70 7.00 -2.19
C TRP A 196 15.88 8.52 -2.12
N GLN A 197 17.08 9.01 -1.80
CA GLN A 197 17.37 10.44 -1.82
C GLN A 197 17.25 11.00 -3.25
N ASN A 198 17.80 10.31 -4.25
CA ASN A 198 17.69 10.73 -5.66
C ASN A 198 16.23 10.76 -6.14
N VAL A 199 15.42 9.77 -5.77
CA VAL A 199 13.99 9.72 -6.07
C VAL A 199 13.25 10.90 -5.42
N LEU A 200 13.52 11.16 -4.14
CA LEU A 200 12.95 12.30 -3.41
C LEU A 200 13.27 13.63 -4.10
N ASP A 201 14.54 13.82 -4.53
CA ASP A 201 14.98 15.04 -5.19
C ASP A 201 14.23 15.26 -6.51
N VAL A 202 14.03 14.19 -7.30
CA VAL A 202 13.23 14.26 -8.53
C VAL A 202 11.77 14.56 -8.22
N VAL A 203 11.19 13.88 -7.23
CA VAL A 203 9.80 14.10 -6.81
C VAL A 203 9.57 15.56 -6.43
N LYS A 204 10.49 16.15 -5.66
CA LYS A 204 10.44 17.58 -5.28
C LYS A 204 10.60 18.50 -6.48
N ALA A 205 11.63 18.27 -7.28
CA ALA A 205 11.95 19.14 -8.43
C ALA A 205 10.83 19.17 -9.48
N LYS A 206 10.15 18.02 -9.65
CA LYS A 206 9.06 17.86 -10.65
C LYS A 206 7.68 18.14 -10.09
N GLY A 207 7.54 18.33 -8.78
CA GLY A 207 6.23 18.50 -8.14
C GLY A 207 5.34 17.26 -8.31
N LEU A 208 5.91 16.06 -8.18
CA LEU A 208 5.17 14.80 -8.24
C LEU A 208 4.49 14.52 -6.90
N ILE A 209 3.45 13.71 -6.92
CA ILE A 209 2.68 13.30 -5.73
C ILE A 209 3.09 11.87 -5.35
N PRO A 210 3.87 11.67 -4.28
CA PRO A 210 4.28 10.34 -3.87
C PRO A 210 3.12 9.58 -3.20
N PHE A 211 2.98 8.30 -3.59
CA PHE A 211 2.12 7.34 -2.93
C PHE A 211 2.96 6.09 -2.61
N LEU A 212 3.39 5.96 -1.36
CA LEU A 212 4.20 4.85 -0.90
C LEU A 212 3.31 3.68 -0.51
N ASP A 213 3.63 2.48 -1.01
CA ASP A 213 2.95 1.24 -0.63
C ASP A 213 3.84 0.43 0.30
N MET A 214 3.36 0.24 1.54
CA MET A 214 4.04 -0.46 2.63
C MET A 214 3.32 -1.78 2.96
N ALA A 215 3.56 -2.80 2.14
CA ALA A 215 2.91 -4.09 2.33
C ALA A 215 3.72 -5.07 3.20
N TYR A 216 5.03 -4.83 3.37
CA TYR A 216 5.97 -5.82 3.89
C TYR A 216 6.87 -5.30 5.02
N GLN A 217 6.46 -4.27 5.75
CA GLN A 217 7.27 -3.74 6.86
C GLN A 217 7.63 -4.84 7.87
N GLY A 218 8.92 -5.01 8.13
CA GLY A 218 9.49 -6.04 8.99
C GLY A 218 9.98 -7.29 8.25
N PHE A 219 9.86 -7.37 6.91
CA PHE A 219 10.34 -8.48 6.10
C PHE A 219 11.65 -8.21 5.35
N GLY A 220 12.07 -6.96 5.26
CA GLY A 220 13.36 -6.57 4.69
C GLY A 220 14.47 -6.64 5.74
N ASP A 221 14.96 -5.49 6.14
CA ASP A 221 16.07 -5.36 7.10
C ASP A 221 15.57 -5.26 8.56
N GLY A 222 14.31 -4.85 8.78
CA GLY A 222 13.73 -4.71 10.09
C GLY A 222 12.52 -3.78 10.10
N ILE A 223 11.81 -3.73 11.22
CA ILE A 223 10.59 -2.92 11.34
C ILE A 223 10.88 -1.43 11.17
N ASP A 224 11.97 -0.95 11.75
CA ASP A 224 12.36 0.45 11.69
C ASP A 224 13.11 0.78 10.40
N GLU A 225 13.95 -0.12 9.94
CA GLU A 225 14.75 0.01 8.72
C GLU A 225 13.84 0.06 7.48
N ASP A 226 12.84 -0.79 7.43
CA ASP A 226 11.88 -0.85 6.32
C ASP A 226 11.01 0.42 6.22
N ALA A 227 10.89 1.18 7.30
CA ALA A 227 10.20 2.47 7.31
C ALA A 227 11.10 3.65 6.87
N ALA A 228 12.38 3.42 6.56
CA ALA A 228 13.33 4.50 6.27
C ALA A 228 12.89 5.38 5.10
N ALA A 229 12.36 4.80 4.03
CA ALA A 229 11.83 5.56 2.89
C ALA A 229 10.67 6.49 3.31
N VAL A 230 9.71 5.96 4.08
CA VAL A 230 8.57 6.76 4.58
C VAL A 230 9.06 7.91 5.46
N ARG A 231 10.03 7.66 6.34
CA ARG A 231 10.60 8.68 7.23
C ARG A 231 11.38 9.74 6.46
N LEU A 232 12.15 9.35 5.43
CA LEU A 232 12.83 10.28 4.55
C LEU A 232 11.86 11.25 3.87
N PHE A 233 10.75 10.72 3.32
CA PHE A 233 9.71 11.57 2.71
C PHE A 233 9.02 12.45 3.76
N ALA A 234 8.80 11.93 4.96
CA ALA A 234 8.20 12.67 6.07
C ALA A 234 9.05 13.90 6.49
N GLU A 235 10.36 13.75 6.52
CA GLU A 235 11.32 14.83 6.85
C GLU A 235 11.48 15.84 5.72
N SER A 236 11.10 15.50 4.50
CA SER A 236 11.27 16.33 3.32
C SER A 236 10.36 17.57 3.25
N GLY A 237 9.31 17.59 4.06
CA GLY A 237 8.27 18.62 4.05
C GLY A 237 7.18 18.43 3.01
N LEU A 238 7.24 17.38 2.18
CA LEU A 238 6.21 17.08 1.19
C LEU A 238 4.92 16.56 1.83
N SER A 239 3.79 16.81 1.14
CA SER A 239 2.55 16.07 1.36
C SER A 239 2.56 14.80 0.51
N PHE A 240 2.22 13.65 1.11
CA PHE A 240 2.24 12.37 0.42
C PHE A 240 1.31 11.34 1.09
N PHE A 241 1.16 10.19 0.45
CA PHE A 241 0.28 9.11 0.86
C PHE A 241 1.09 7.86 1.21
N VAL A 242 0.63 7.11 2.21
CA VAL A 242 1.17 5.79 2.55
C VAL A 242 0.03 4.81 2.71
N SER A 243 0.00 3.75 1.91
CA SER A 243 -0.82 2.57 2.19
C SER A 243 -0.03 1.60 3.06
N SER A 244 -0.65 1.08 4.11
CA SER A 244 -0.07 0.05 4.97
C SER A 244 -0.93 -1.20 4.96
N SER A 245 -0.28 -2.37 4.93
CA SER A 245 -0.95 -3.65 5.02
C SER A 245 -0.37 -4.49 6.16
N PHE A 246 -1.24 -5.12 6.93
CA PHE A 246 -0.85 -6.07 7.98
C PHE A 246 -1.15 -7.52 7.59
N SER A 247 -1.49 -7.75 6.32
CA SER A 247 -1.73 -9.10 5.79
C SER A 247 -0.52 -10.01 5.97
N LYS A 248 0.71 -9.50 5.73
CA LYS A 248 1.94 -10.28 5.79
C LYS A 248 2.59 -10.18 7.17
N SER A 249 2.88 -8.97 7.65
CA SER A 249 3.61 -8.75 8.90
C SER A 249 2.94 -9.32 10.16
N PHE A 250 1.61 -9.46 10.14
CA PHE A 250 0.87 -10.12 11.24
C PHE A 250 0.23 -11.46 10.83
N SER A 251 0.53 -11.99 9.65
CA SER A 251 -0.14 -13.20 9.09
C SER A 251 -1.68 -13.08 9.05
N LEU A 252 -2.19 -11.87 8.91
CA LEU A 252 -3.62 -11.53 8.89
C LEU A 252 -4.17 -11.46 7.45
N TYR A 253 -3.73 -12.36 6.58
CA TYR A 253 -4.06 -12.35 5.14
C TYR A 253 -5.57 -12.27 4.86
N GLY A 254 -6.37 -13.02 5.61
CA GLY A 254 -7.83 -13.09 5.47
C GLY A 254 -8.59 -12.00 6.22
N GLU A 255 -7.98 -11.36 7.22
CA GLU A 255 -8.66 -10.41 8.12
C GLU A 255 -8.81 -9.01 7.53
N ARG A 256 -8.11 -8.72 6.42
CA ARG A 256 -8.19 -7.47 5.69
C ARG A 256 -7.87 -6.25 6.55
N VAL A 257 -6.71 -6.27 7.21
CA VAL A 257 -6.25 -5.20 8.10
C VAL A 257 -5.22 -4.33 7.37
N GLY A 258 -5.48 -3.03 7.31
CA GLY A 258 -4.60 -2.04 6.69
C GLY A 258 -4.97 -0.63 7.09
N ALA A 259 -4.22 0.34 6.60
CA ALA A 259 -4.45 1.75 6.87
C ALA A 259 -3.99 2.65 5.71
N LEU A 260 -4.66 3.77 5.53
CA LEU A 260 -4.20 4.88 4.72
C LEU A 260 -3.70 5.99 5.64
N SER A 261 -2.44 6.39 5.48
CA SER A 261 -1.89 7.58 6.13
C SER A 261 -1.64 8.68 5.10
N ILE A 262 -1.98 9.92 5.42
CA ILE A 262 -1.75 11.09 4.57
C ILE A 262 -1.02 12.14 5.39
N ILE A 263 0.08 12.64 4.84
CA ILE A 263 0.91 13.67 5.44
C ILE A 263 0.53 15.02 4.81
N THR A 264 0.32 16.00 5.67
CA THR A 264 -0.16 17.34 5.28
C THR A 264 0.79 18.41 5.76
N GLU A 265 0.56 19.66 5.32
CA GLU A 265 1.40 20.80 5.71
C GLU A 265 1.08 21.35 7.10
N SER A 266 -0.16 21.17 7.57
CA SER A 266 -0.59 21.68 8.89
C SER A 266 -1.71 20.84 9.50
N ARG A 267 -1.96 21.04 10.79
CA ARG A 267 -3.10 20.43 11.51
C ARG A 267 -4.45 20.84 10.91
N GLU A 268 -4.56 22.09 10.50
CA GLU A 268 -5.79 22.62 9.87
C GLU A 268 -6.05 21.96 8.52
N GLU A 269 -5.00 21.73 7.76
CA GLU A 269 -5.09 20.97 6.50
C GLU A 269 -5.45 19.52 6.77
N SER A 270 -4.82 18.87 7.76
CA SER A 270 -5.18 17.51 8.21
C SER A 270 -6.68 17.39 8.48
N ALA A 271 -7.26 18.33 9.20
CA ALA A 271 -8.68 18.30 9.53
C ALA A 271 -9.57 18.41 8.27
N ARG A 272 -9.21 19.29 7.32
CA ARG A 272 -9.93 19.40 6.03
C ARG A 272 -9.80 18.12 5.20
N VAL A 273 -8.59 17.61 5.04
CA VAL A 273 -8.30 16.38 4.30
C VAL A 273 -9.06 15.19 4.89
N LEU A 274 -8.99 14.99 6.21
CA LEU A 274 -9.71 13.91 6.90
C LEU A 274 -11.21 14.00 6.66
N SER A 275 -11.79 15.20 6.67
CA SER A 275 -13.22 15.39 6.44
C SER A 275 -13.67 14.88 5.06
N GLN A 276 -12.84 15.05 4.03
CA GLN A 276 -13.13 14.58 2.67
C GLN A 276 -12.83 13.09 2.51
N VAL A 277 -11.71 12.60 3.08
CA VAL A 277 -11.39 11.17 3.09
C VAL A 277 -12.51 10.35 3.75
N LYS A 278 -13.09 10.83 4.85
CA LYS A 278 -14.27 10.21 5.47
C LYS A 278 -15.46 10.06 4.52
N ARG A 279 -15.67 11.01 3.62
CA ARG A 279 -16.74 10.88 2.60
C ARG A 279 -16.45 9.74 1.62
N VAL A 280 -15.20 9.59 1.19
CA VAL A 280 -14.79 8.48 0.33
C VAL A 280 -14.95 7.15 1.05
N ILE A 281 -14.50 7.03 2.30
CA ILE A 281 -14.66 5.82 3.12
C ILE A 281 -16.14 5.46 3.27
N ARG A 282 -16.98 6.47 3.56
CA ARG A 282 -18.43 6.26 3.81
C ARG A 282 -19.15 5.65 2.61
N THR A 283 -18.69 5.91 1.39
CA THR A 283 -19.26 5.34 0.16
C THR A 283 -18.64 3.99 -0.23
N ASN A 284 -17.67 3.50 0.51
CA ASN A 284 -16.96 2.26 0.22
C ASN A 284 -17.34 1.11 1.20
N TYR A 285 -17.07 1.27 2.47
CA TYR A 285 -17.20 0.18 3.45
C TYR A 285 -17.60 0.62 4.88
N SER A 286 -17.84 1.87 5.11
CA SER A 286 -18.23 2.35 6.44
C SER A 286 -19.70 2.77 6.50
#